data_1e438d9b3e422cb5c3f34d4b874c4824
#
_entry.id   1e438d9b3e422cb5c3f34d4b874c4824
#
_cell.length_a   1.000
_cell.length_b   1.000
_cell.length_c   1.000
_cell.angle_alpha   90.00
_cell.angle_beta   90.00
_cell.angle_gamma   90.00
#
_symmetry.space_group_name_H-M   'P 1'
#
loop_
_entity.id
_entity.type
_entity.pdbx_description
1 polymer ?
#
loop_
_entity_poly.entity_id
_entity_poly.type
_entity_poly.pdbx_seq_one_letter_code
_entity_poly.pdbx_strand_id
1 'polypeptide(L)'
;GNADKVLREPNTILLSETLAKKYFGSEDPVGKMITVENSTLYRVEGVLKDIPDNSTIQFDFLMPVKDYINWSMAGNENWELNNMKTYVKLAAGVNRKQFDKSAEKFINNYTAEKNKTSLFIWNLKDWYLRYDFKNGKYAGGGKITYVNLFIIIGIFILLLACINFMNLSTARATQRAKEVGVRKVIGAGKRSLITQFISESVLLSAFAAVLAVVAVALVLPVFNGFLKQHIIIDYSNTGNIIGLLTIILATGLLAGSYPAFVLSSFKPVSVLKGTKDNSGSNIFW
;
A
#
# COMPACT_ATOMS: atom_id res chain seq x y z
N GLY A 1 -29.49 11.21 14.20
CA GLY A 1 -30.35 10.07 14.58
C GLY A 1 -29.72 9.23 15.69
N ASN A 2 -30.51 8.45 16.40
CA ASN A 2 -30.02 7.57 17.45
C ASN A 2 -29.56 6.25 16.83
N ALA A 3 -28.24 6.01 16.77
CA ALA A 3 -27.62 4.84 16.15
C ALA A 3 -28.16 3.49 16.71
N ASP A 4 -28.64 3.47 17.96
CA ASP A 4 -29.13 2.25 18.60
C ASP A 4 -30.56 1.86 18.17
N LYS A 5 -31.28 2.76 17.50
CA LYS A 5 -32.69 2.56 17.11
C LYS A 5 -32.90 2.38 15.61
N VAL A 6 -31.91 2.72 14.79
CA VAL A 6 -32.02 2.64 13.32
C VAL A 6 -32.02 1.20 12.82
N LEU A 7 -32.68 0.94 11.70
CA LEU A 7 -32.78 -0.35 11.01
C LEU A 7 -33.43 -1.47 11.85
N ARG A 8 -34.23 -1.13 12.86
CA ARG A 8 -35.01 -2.12 13.64
C ARG A 8 -36.39 -2.42 13.06
N GLU A 9 -36.98 -1.41 12.43
CA GLU A 9 -38.28 -1.52 11.78
C GLU A 9 -38.11 -1.96 10.31
N PRO A 10 -39.02 -2.78 9.79
CA PRO A 10 -39.04 -3.13 8.37
C PRO A 10 -39.34 -1.88 7.51
N ASN A 11 -38.98 -1.96 6.23
CA ASN A 11 -39.17 -0.87 5.26
C ASN A 11 -38.53 0.46 5.67
N THR A 12 -37.36 0.40 6.31
CA THR A 12 -36.54 1.56 6.63
C THR A 12 -35.22 1.51 5.90
N ILE A 13 -34.64 2.67 5.59
CA ILE A 13 -33.40 2.77 4.85
C ILE A 13 -32.53 3.90 5.39
N LEU A 14 -31.22 3.65 5.48
CA LEU A 14 -30.21 4.68 5.69
C LEU A 14 -29.50 4.94 4.36
N LEU A 15 -29.30 6.22 4.04
CA LEU A 15 -28.61 6.63 2.80
C LEU A 15 -27.25 7.22 3.11
N SER A 16 -26.28 7.08 2.22
CA SER A 16 -25.05 7.86 2.26
C SER A 16 -25.33 9.35 1.96
N GLU A 17 -24.44 10.25 2.39
CA GLU A 17 -24.56 11.70 2.09
C GLU A 17 -24.65 11.93 0.57
N THR A 18 -23.81 11.27 -0.20
CA THR A 18 -23.82 11.37 -1.67
C THR A 18 -25.14 10.88 -2.27
N LEU A 19 -25.66 9.74 -1.81
CA LEU A 19 -26.92 9.21 -2.32
C LEU A 19 -28.12 10.08 -1.90
N ALA A 20 -28.14 10.54 -0.65
CA ALA A 20 -29.16 11.45 -0.14
C ALA A 20 -29.23 12.75 -0.96
N LYS A 21 -28.07 13.36 -1.24
CA LYS A 21 -27.96 14.55 -2.08
C LYS A 21 -28.42 14.31 -3.53
N LYS A 22 -28.13 13.12 -4.08
CA LYS A 22 -28.54 12.75 -5.43
C LYS A 22 -30.07 12.67 -5.60
N TYR A 23 -30.78 12.14 -4.60
CA TYR A 23 -32.24 11.96 -4.68
C TYR A 23 -33.04 13.14 -4.15
N PHE A 24 -32.55 13.84 -3.14
CA PHE A 24 -33.29 14.89 -2.44
C PHE A 24 -32.68 16.29 -2.58
N GLY A 25 -31.51 16.39 -3.24
CA GLY A 25 -30.84 17.68 -3.42
C GLY A 25 -30.37 18.27 -2.10
N SER A 26 -30.85 19.47 -1.77
CA SER A 26 -30.59 20.19 -0.51
C SER A 26 -31.65 19.97 0.57
N GLU A 27 -32.71 19.22 0.28
CA GLU A 27 -33.77 18.98 1.24
C GLU A 27 -33.40 17.91 2.25
N ASP A 28 -33.90 18.00 3.47
CA ASP A 28 -33.72 16.96 4.49
C ASP A 28 -34.42 15.67 4.04
N PRO A 29 -33.68 14.56 3.85
CA PRO A 29 -34.24 13.30 3.42
C PRO A 29 -34.92 12.52 4.55
N VAL A 30 -34.65 12.82 5.82
CA VAL A 30 -35.15 12.05 6.96
C VAL A 30 -36.68 12.13 7.03
N GLY A 31 -37.30 10.95 7.17
CA GLY A 31 -38.77 10.80 7.20
C GLY A 31 -39.42 10.69 5.82
N LYS A 32 -38.73 11.05 4.72
CA LYS A 32 -39.25 10.90 3.36
C LYS A 32 -39.23 9.46 2.89
N MET A 33 -40.03 9.19 1.85
CA MET A 33 -40.15 7.86 1.26
C MET A 33 -39.32 7.78 -0.02
N ILE A 34 -38.67 6.64 -0.22
CA ILE A 34 -37.97 6.30 -1.45
C ILE A 34 -38.46 4.93 -1.95
N THR A 35 -38.65 4.79 -3.25
CA THR A 35 -39.06 3.52 -3.85
C THR A 35 -37.82 2.73 -4.26
N VAL A 36 -37.69 1.52 -3.75
CA VAL A 36 -36.61 0.57 -4.11
C VAL A 36 -37.17 -0.48 -5.06
N GLU A 37 -36.44 -0.77 -6.14
CA GLU A 37 -36.80 -1.73 -7.20
C GLU A 37 -38.19 -1.50 -7.81
N ASN A 38 -38.63 -0.24 -7.90
CA ASN A 38 -39.92 0.19 -8.44
C ASN A 38 -41.14 -0.47 -7.77
N SER A 39 -40.98 -1.08 -6.60
CA SER A 39 -42.06 -1.85 -5.96
C SER A 39 -42.29 -1.50 -4.49
N THR A 40 -41.22 -1.35 -3.71
CA THR A 40 -41.34 -1.24 -2.26
C THR A 40 -40.92 0.14 -1.78
N LEU A 41 -41.78 0.75 -0.95
CA LEU A 41 -41.53 2.06 -0.32
C LEU A 41 -40.73 1.86 0.98
N TYR A 42 -39.63 2.58 1.09
CA TYR A 42 -38.76 2.64 2.27
C TYR A 42 -38.77 4.05 2.84
N ARG A 43 -38.92 4.16 4.15
CA ARG A 43 -38.78 5.43 4.87
C ARG A 43 -37.31 5.68 5.21
N VAL A 44 -36.80 6.84 4.84
CA VAL A 44 -35.45 7.26 5.19
C VAL A 44 -35.37 7.56 6.70
N GLU A 45 -34.60 6.79 7.44
CA GLU A 45 -34.39 6.97 8.90
C GLU A 45 -33.22 7.86 9.24
N GLY A 46 -32.26 7.99 8.32
CA GLY A 46 -31.10 8.83 8.56
C GLY A 46 -30.14 8.85 7.38
N VAL A 47 -29.14 9.72 7.51
CA VAL A 47 -28.05 9.86 6.56
C VAL A 47 -26.73 9.45 7.23
N LEU A 48 -25.99 8.61 6.55
CA LEU A 48 -24.67 8.16 6.95
C LEU A 48 -23.61 8.98 6.24
N LYS A 49 -22.52 9.25 6.92
CA LYS A 49 -21.33 9.79 6.27
C LYS A 49 -20.87 8.83 5.17
N ASP A 50 -20.44 9.37 4.04
CA ASP A 50 -19.91 8.56 2.94
C ASP A 50 -18.76 7.67 3.43
N ILE A 51 -18.73 6.46 2.91
CA ILE A 51 -17.69 5.49 3.24
C ILE A 51 -16.38 5.94 2.58
N PRO A 52 -15.27 6.02 3.31
CA PRO A 52 -13.98 6.37 2.72
C PRO A 52 -13.57 5.40 1.61
N ASP A 53 -12.99 5.92 0.52
CA ASP A 53 -12.61 5.12 -0.66
C ASP A 53 -11.60 4.00 -0.34
N ASN A 54 -10.83 4.14 0.74
CA ASN A 54 -9.90 3.12 1.23
C ASN A 54 -10.57 2.01 2.06
N SER A 55 -11.90 2.04 2.21
CA SER A 55 -12.64 0.95 2.86
C SER A 55 -12.85 -0.23 1.91
N THR A 56 -12.66 -1.43 2.41
CA THR A 56 -12.94 -2.68 1.67
C THR A 56 -14.43 -2.92 1.46
N ILE A 57 -15.27 -2.36 2.34
CA ILE A 57 -16.72 -2.44 2.27
C ILE A 57 -17.23 -1.09 1.79
N GLN A 58 -17.86 -1.09 0.63
CA GLN A 58 -18.48 0.09 0.03
C GLN A 58 -19.97 -0.14 -0.11
N PHE A 59 -20.76 0.83 0.30
CA PHE A 59 -22.22 0.83 0.13
C PHE A 59 -22.75 2.26 0.14
N ASP A 60 -23.84 2.47 -0.57
CA ASP A 60 -24.53 3.77 -0.64
C ASP A 60 -25.76 3.82 0.26
N PHE A 61 -26.27 2.66 0.67
CA PHE A 61 -27.41 2.55 1.55
C PHE A 61 -27.36 1.30 2.42
N LEU A 62 -28.11 1.30 3.51
CA LEU A 62 -28.33 0.15 4.39
C LEU A 62 -29.82 -0.07 4.62
N MET A 63 -30.24 -1.33 4.64
CA MET A 63 -31.60 -1.75 4.94
C MET A 63 -31.59 -2.83 6.02
N PRO A 64 -32.71 -3.04 6.75
CA PRO A 64 -32.81 -4.14 7.70
C PRO A 64 -32.62 -5.51 7.03
N VAL A 65 -31.83 -6.37 7.64
CA VAL A 65 -31.62 -7.73 7.10
C VAL A 65 -32.92 -8.55 7.03
N LYS A 66 -33.90 -8.21 7.88
CA LYS A 66 -35.22 -8.86 7.85
C LYS A 66 -35.94 -8.68 6.51
N ASP A 67 -35.83 -7.49 5.91
CA ASP A 67 -36.45 -7.21 4.61
C ASP A 67 -35.81 -8.07 3.52
N TYR A 68 -34.50 -8.24 3.55
CA TYR A 68 -33.79 -9.13 2.65
C TYR A 68 -34.21 -10.61 2.83
N ILE A 69 -34.28 -11.07 4.07
CA ILE A 69 -34.70 -12.45 4.39
C ILE A 69 -36.12 -12.70 3.91
N ASN A 70 -37.05 -11.79 4.18
CA ASN A 70 -38.43 -11.91 3.75
C ASN A 70 -38.59 -11.94 2.24
N TRP A 71 -37.79 -11.11 1.53
CA TRP A 71 -37.85 -11.01 0.08
C TRP A 71 -37.11 -12.16 -0.63
N SER A 72 -35.89 -12.54 -0.18
CA SER A 72 -35.02 -13.47 -0.91
C SER A 72 -35.24 -14.93 -0.50
N MET A 73 -35.68 -15.18 0.72
CA MET A 73 -35.77 -16.53 1.30
C MET A 73 -37.20 -17.02 1.44
N ALA A 74 -38.21 -16.16 1.22
CA ALA A 74 -39.63 -16.51 1.34
C ALA A 74 -39.96 -17.35 2.59
N GLY A 75 -39.27 -17.10 3.70
CA GLY A 75 -39.42 -17.84 4.97
C GLY A 75 -38.66 -19.16 5.06
N ASN A 76 -37.97 -19.60 4.01
CA ASN A 76 -37.16 -20.82 4.03
C ASN A 76 -35.69 -20.47 4.30
N GLU A 77 -35.18 -20.85 5.44
CA GLU A 77 -33.75 -20.78 5.76
C GLU A 77 -32.99 -21.79 4.89
N ASN A 78 -32.31 -21.28 3.85
CA ASN A 78 -31.47 -22.13 3.03
C ASN A 78 -29.98 -21.90 3.37
N TRP A 79 -29.40 -22.78 4.13
CA TRP A 79 -28.01 -22.77 4.56
C TRP A 79 -27.00 -23.19 3.48
N GLU A 80 -27.48 -23.60 2.32
CA GLU A 80 -26.63 -23.93 1.15
C GLU A 80 -26.33 -22.71 0.29
N LEU A 81 -27.04 -21.59 0.48
CA LEU A 81 -26.81 -20.34 -0.23
C LEU A 81 -25.64 -19.56 0.40
N ASN A 82 -24.62 -19.32 -0.39
CA ASN A 82 -23.42 -18.55 0.00
C ASN A 82 -23.50 -17.08 -0.46
N ASN A 83 -24.66 -16.44 -0.32
CA ASN A 83 -24.90 -15.07 -0.78
C ASN A 83 -24.70 -14.01 0.31
N MET A 84 -24.42 -14.41 1.54
CA MET A 84 -24.19 -13.51 2.66
C MET A 84 -22.72 -13.51 3.11
N LYS A 85 -22.24 -12.34 3.54
CA LYS A 85 -20.96 -12.18 4.23
C LYS A 85 -21.22 -11.94 5.70
N THR A 86 -20.67 -12.78 6.55
CA THR A 86 -20.84 -12.68 8.01
C THR A 86 -19.57 -12.13 8.64
N TYR A 87 -19.71 -11.09 9.43
CA TYR A 87 -18.62 -10.48 10.19
C TYR A 87 -18.82 -10.73 11.69
N VAL A 88 -17.77 -11.15 12.37
CA VAL A 88 -17.80 -11.45 13.81
C VAL A 88 -16.76 -10.60 14.55
N LYS A 89 -17.16 -10.02 15.66
CA LYS A 89 -16.25 -9.34 16.59
C LYS A 89 -16.00 -10.29 17.76
N LEU A 90 -14.76 -10.79 17.85
CA LEU A 90 -14.37 -11.64 18.98
C LEU A 90 -14.21 -10.79 20.23
N ALA A 91 -14.57 -11.36 21.38
CA ALA A 91 -14.31 -10.76 22.69
C ALA A 91 -12.79 -10.68 22.94
N ALA A 92 -12.40 -9.75 23.82
CA ALA A 92 -11.01 -9.63 24.22
C ALA A 92 -10.49 -10.92 24.84
N GLY A 93 -9.30 -11.37 24.46
CA GLY A 93 -8.67 -12.58 24.97
C GLY A 93 -9.10 -13.90 24.32
N VAL A 94 -10.05 -13.88 23.37
CA VAL A 94 -10.45 -15.11 22.65
C VAL A 94 -9.32 -15.57 21.73
N ASN A 95 -8.95 -16.84 21.86
CA ASN A 95 -7.96 -17.44 20.95
C ASN A 95 -8.62 -17.77 19.60
N ARG A 96 -8.17 -17.08 18.56
CA ARG A 96 -8.67 -17.26 17.19
C ARG A 96 -8.65 -18.72 16.73
N LYS A 97 -7.54 -19.43 16.96
CA LYS A 97 -7.40 -20.84 16.51
C LYS A 97 -8.41 -21.77 17.18
N GLN A 98 -8.72 -21.49 18.45
CA GLN A 98 -9.72 -22.26 19.20
C GLN A 98 -11.13 -21.96 18.68
N PHE A 99 -11.43 -20.70 18.38
CA PHE A 99 -12.68 -20.30 17.75
C PHE A 99 -12.86 -20.95 16.38
N ASP A 100 -11.84 -20.88 15.49
CA ASP A 100 -11.86 -21.53 14.17
C ASP A 100 -12.21 -23.02 14.27
N LYS A 101 -11.57 -23.73 15.20
CA LYS A 101 -11.84 -25.16 15.43
C LYS A 101 -13.26 -25.43 15.90
N SER A 102 -13.82 -24.54 16.71
CA SER A 102 -15.22 -24.66 17.18
C SER A 102 -16.21 -24.35 16.06
N ALA A 103 -15.90 -23.38 15.21
CA ALA A 103 -16.75 -22.96 14.10
C ALA A 103 -16.68 -23.90 12.88
N GLU A 104 -15.60 -24.67 12.74
CA GLU A 104 -15.30 -25.49 11.55
C GLU A 104 -16.47 -26.36 11.11
N LYS A 105 -17.16 -27.00 12.05
CA LYS A 105 -18.27 -27.93 11.76
C LYS A 105 -19.65 -27.32 12.02
N PHE A 106 -19.72 -26.05 12.36
CA PHE A 106 -20.99 -25.40 12.77
C PHE A 106 -22.06 -25.55 11.68
N ILE A 107 -21.70 -25.29 10.42
CA ILE A 107 -22.64 -25.31 9.30
C ILE A 107 -23.22 -26.72 9.04
N ASN A 108 -22.51 -27.77 9.42
CA ASN A 108 -22.96 -29.16 9.25
C ASN A 108 -24.22 -29.52 10.04
N ASN A 109 -24.57 -28.70 11.04
CA ASN A 109 -25.80 -28.88 11.82
C ASN A 109 -27.04 -28.40 11.04
N TYR A 110 -26.85 -27.60 9.98
CA TYR A 110 -27.91 -26.92 9.26
C TYR A 110 -27.96 -27.28 7.76
N THR A 111 -26.97 -28.01 7.24
CA THR A 111 -26.93 -28.45 5.84
C THR A 111 -27.20 -29.94 5.73
N ALA A 112 -27.87 -30.33 4.64
CA ALA A 112 -28.14 -31.75 4.35
C ALA A 112 -26.84 -32.51 4.01
N GLU A 113 -25.89 -31.85 3.34
CA GLU A 113 -24.60 -32.44 2.97
C GLU A 113 -23.55 -32.25 4.08
N LYS A 114 -23.58 -33.13 5.06
CA LYS A 114 -22.62 -33.12 6.18
C LYS A 114 -21.16 -33.27 5.65
N ASN A 115 -20.25 -32.48 6.25
CA ASN A 115 -18.79 -32.49 6.01
C ASN A 115 -18.29 -31.97 4.65
N LYS A 116 -19.12 -31.37 3.80
CA LYS A 116 -18.66 -30.73 2.56
C LYS A 116 -18.21 -29.28 2.76
N THR A 117 -18.74 -28.60 3.75
CA THR A 117 -18.42 -27.19 4.02
C THR A 117 -17.85 -27.04 5.42
N SER A 118 -16.76 -26.30 5.53
CA SER A 118 -16.19 -25.91 6.82
C SER A 118 -16.06 -24.40 6.90
N LEU A 119 -16.31 -23.84 8.08
CA LEU A 119 -16.15 -22.42 8.34
C LEU A 119 -14.78 -22.14 8.94
N PHE A 120 -14.21 -21.01 8.58
CA PHE A 120 -13.02 -20.45 9.21
C PHE A 120 -13.16 -18.92 9.25
N ILE A 121 -12.53 -18.27 10.22
CA ILE A 121 -12.50 -16.82 10.28
C ILE A 121 -11.24 -16.28 9.63
N TRP A 122 -11.39 -15.15 8.94
CA TRP A 122 -10.28 -14.44 8.35
C TRP A 122 -10.20 -13.01 8.89
N ASN A 123 -8.98 -12.50 9.07
CA ASN A 123 -8.80 -11.15 9.58
C ASN A 123 -9.29 -10.12 8.54
N LEU A 124 -10.18 -9.22 8.94
CA LEU A 124 -10.71 -8.19 8.05
C LEU A 124 -9.62 -7.31 7.43
N LYS A 125 -8.52 -7.05 8.16
CA LYS A 125 -7.37 -6.28 7.65
C LYS A 125 -6.67 -6.98 6.48
N ASP A 126 -6.69 -8.30 6.42
CA ASP A 126 -6.04 -9.09 5.38
C ASP A 126 -6.96 -9.36 4.19
N TRP A 127 -8.27 -9.16 4.34
CA TRP A 127 -9.29 -9.51 3.36
C TRP A 127 -9.04 -8.91 1.97
N TYR A 128 -8.66 -7.64 1.92
CA TYR A 128 -8.47 -6.93 0.66
C TYR A 128 -7.26 -7.44 -0.15
N LEU A 129 -6.19 -7.80 0.54
CA LEU A 129 -4.93 -8.19 -0.10
C LEU A 129 -4.78 -9.71 -0.24
N ARG A 130 -5.35 -10.49 0.69
CA ARG A 130 -5.11 -11.93 0.85
C ARG A 130 -6.44 -12.68 0.86
N TYR A 131 -6.96 -12.98 -0.32
CA TYR A 131 -8.27 -13.62 -0.49
C TYR A 131 -8.22 -14.94 -1.29
N ASP A 132 -7.05 -15.44 -1.66
CA ASP A 132 -6.91 -16.72 -2.35
C ASP A 132 -6.84 -17.86 -1.32
N PHE A 133 -7.91 -18.67 -1.29
CA PHE A 133 -8.03 -19.79 -0.37
C PHE A 133 -8.18 -21.09 -1.15
N LYS A 134 -7.46 -22.13 -0.70
CA LYS A 134 -7.60 -23.51 -1.19
C LYS A 134 -7.78 -24.43 0.00
N ASN A 135 -8.85 -25.24 -0.05
CA ASN A 135 -9.20 -26.18 1.03
C ASN A 135 -9.24 -25.52 2.43
N GLY A 136 -9.86 -24.35 2.55
CA GLY A 136 -9.99 -23.61 3.80
C GLY A 136 -8.71 -22.97 4.33
N LYS A 137 -7.62 -23.01 3.58
CA LYS A 137 -6.34 -22.40 3.95
C LYS A 137 -5.93 -21.33 2.94
N TYR A 138 -5.28 -20.27 3.43
CA TYR A 138 -4.70 -19.26 2.57
C TYR A 138 -3.60 -19.85 1.68
N ALA A 139 -3.75 -19.70 0.38
CA ALA A 139 -2.85 -20.28 -0.63
C ALA A 139 -1.68 -19.37 -1.04
N GLY A 140 -1.53 -18.21 -0.39
CA GLY A 140 -0.44 -17.27 -0.69
C GLY A 140 -0.74 -16.26 -1.80
N GLY A 141 -1.94 -16.29 -2.39
CA GLY A 141 -2.34 -15.45 -3.51
C GLY A 141 -3.20 -14.23 -3.11
N GLY A 142 -3.71 -13.55 -4.13
CA GLY A 142 -4.51 -12.34 -4.00
C GLY A 142 -3.78 -11.10 -4.50
N LYS A 143 -4.33 -9.92 -4.22
CA LYS A 143 -3.72 -8.64 -4.65
C LYS A 143 -2.31 -8.41 -4.07
N ILE A 144 -1.97 -9.06 -2.96
CA ILE A 144 -0.64 -9.01 -2.35
C ILE A 144 0.47 -9.44 -3.32
N THR A 145 0.18 -10.37 -4.22
CA THR A 145 1.15 -10.83 -5.24
C THR A 145 1.57 -9.68 -6.16
N TYR A 146 0.61 -8.87 -6.61
CA TYR A 146 0.90 -7.69 -7.42
C TYR A 146 1.67 -6.62 -6.64
N VAL A 147 1.31 -6.40 -5.38
CA VAL A 147 2.05 -5.46 -4.50
C VAL A 147 3.51 -5.89 -4.37
N ASN A 148 3.76 -7.16 -4.08
CA ASN A 148 5.12 -7.69 -3.97
C ASN A 148 5.88 -7.59 -5.32
N LEU A 149 5.21 -7.88 -6.44
CA LEU A 149 5.80 -7.73 -7.77
C LEU A 149 6.24 -6.29 -8.03
N PHE A 150 5.38 -5.30 -7.77
CA PHE A 150 5.72 -3.89 -7.95
C PHE A 150 6.83 -3.42 -7.01
N ILE A 151 6.87 -3.92 -5.78
CA ILE A 151 7.97 -3.64 -4.84
C ILE A 151 9.30 -4.17 -5.41
N ILE A 152 9.31 -5.41 -5.90
CA ILE A 152 10.52 -6.02 -6.49
C ILE A 152 10.97 -5.22 -7.72
N ILE A 153 10.05 -4.87 -8.62
CA ILE A 153 10.36 -4.05 -9.80
C ILE A 153 10.94 -2.69 -9.37
N GLY A 154 10.33 -2.03 -8.39
CA GLY A 154 10.82 -0.76 -7.85
C GLY A 154 12.24 -0.85 -7.29
N ILE A 155 12.54 -1.93 -6.55
CA ILE A 155 13.90 -2.19 -6.04
C ILE A 155 14.89 -2.39 -7.20
N PHE A 156 14.53 -3.15 -8.24
CA PHE A 156 15.39 -3.35 -9.40
C PHE A 156 15.68 -2.04 -10.14
N ILE A 157 14.67 -1.21 -10.37
CA ILE A 157 14.85 0.10 -11.02
C ILE A 157 15.78 0.97 -10.17
N LEU A 158 15.62 0.99 -8.85
CA LEU A 158 16.46 1.74 -7.94
C LEU A 158 17.91 1.26 -7.97
N LEU A 159 18.14 -0.06 -7.99
CA LEU A 159 19.47 -0.65 -8.11
C LEU A 159 20.13 -0.28 -9.46
N LEU A 160 19.40 -0.35 -10.56
CA LEU A 160 19.91 0.08 -11.86
C LEU A 160 20.30 1.56 -11.87
N ALA A 161 19.50 2.42 -11.23
CA ALA A 161 19.83 3.84 -11.07
C ALA A 161 21.10 4.04 -10.23
N CYS A 162 21.29 3.29 -9.13
CA CYS A 162 22.51 3.31 -8.33
C CYS A 162 23.74 2.87 -9.13
N ILE A 163 23.62 1.78 -9.90
CA ILE A 163 24.72 1.30 -10.77
C ILE A 163 25.07 2.34 -11.81
N ASN A 164 24.08 2.93 -12.46
CA ASN A 164 24.31 3.98 -13.45
C ASN A 164 25.03 5.19 -12.83
N PHE A 165 24.60 5.63 -11.63
CA PHE A 165 25.27 6.70 -10.89
C PHE A 165 26.73 6.33 -10.53
N MET A 166 26.97 5.10 -10.06
CA MET A 166 28.34 4.60 -9.77
C MET A 166 29.21 4.64 -11.01
N ASN A 167 28.73 4.17 -12.17
CA ASN A 167 29.47 4.17 -13.42
C ASN A 167 29.82 5.61 -13.86
N LEU A 168 28.83 6.52 -13.82
CA LEU A 168 29.04 7.91 -14.19
C LEU A 168 30.02 8.62 -13.23
N SER A 169 29.89 8.37 -11.92
CA SER A 169 30.79 8.92 -10.91
C SER A 169 32.21 8.39 -11.07
N THR A 170 32.38 7.11 -11.44
CA THR A 170 33.67 6.49 -11.70
C THR A 170 34.31 7.00 -13.01
N ALA A 171 33.53 7.20 -14.07
CA ALA A 171 34.01 7.78 -15.31
C ALA A 171 34.56 9.22 -15.11
N ARG A 172 33.99 9.98 -14.18
CA ARG A 172 34.48 11.30 -13.76
C ARG A 172 35.62 11.24 -12.75
N ALA A 173 35.98 10.05 -12.26
CA ALA A 173 37.00 9.85 -11.24
C ALA A 173 38.38 10.35 -11.67
N THR A 174 38.75 10.22 -12.95
CA THR A 174 40.02 10.72 -13.49
C THR A 174 40.14 12.25 -13.37
N GLN A 175 39.06 12.99 -13.58
CA GLN A 175 39.02 14.45 -13.40
C GLN A 175 39.10 14.83 -11.92
N ARG A 176 38.40 14.12 -11.05
CA ARG A 176 38.41 14.32 -9.59
C ARG A 176 39.69 13.79 -8.92
N ALA A 177 40.42 12.88 -9.57
CA ALA A 177 41.67 12.32 -9.01
C ALA A 177 42.73 13.41 -8.76
N LYS A 178 42.83 14.39 -9.62
CA LYS A 178 43.75 15.52 -9.40
C LYS A 178 43.39 16.34 -8.16
N GLU A 179 42.10 16.63 -7.97
CA GLU A 179 41.60 17.35 -6.80
C GLU A 179 41.87 16.55 -5.50
N VAL A 180 41.57 15.24 -5.53
CA VAL A 180 41.83 14.31 -4.41
C VAL A 180 43.34 14.23 -4.11
N GLY A 181 44.17 14.17 -5.18
CA GLY A 181 45.62 14.16 -5.05
C GLY A 181 46.16 15.40 -4.34
N VAL A 182 45.72 16.59 -4.71
CA VAL A 182 46.09 17.86 -4.09
C VAL A 182 45.65 17.88 -2.61
N ARG A 183 44.40 17.49 -2.32
CA ARG A 183 43.88 17.46 -0.94
C ARG A 183 44.68 16.49 -0.04
N LYS A 184 45.09 15.33 -0.58
CA LYS A 184 45.93 14.40 0.18
C LYS A 184 47.32 14.93 0.46
N VAL A 185 47.92 15.69 -0.48
CA VAL A 185 49.23 16.35 -0.25
C VAL A 185 49.11 17.39 0.86
N ILE A 186 48.00 18.10 0.95
CA ILE A 186 47.73 19.10 2.00
C ILE A 186 47.33 18.43 3.36
N GLY A 187 47.23 17.07 3.39
CA GLY A 187 47.01 16.34 4.64
C GLY A 187 45.60 15.75 4.81
N ALA A 188 44.76 15.76 3.80
CA ALA A 188 43.41 15.14 3.90
C ALA A 188 43.53 13.62 4.08
N GLY A 189 43.00 13.11 5.17
CA GLY A 189 42.94 11.68 5.47
C GLY A 189 41.94 10.93 4.60
N LYS A 190 42.18 9.64 4.40
CA LYS A 190 41.30 8.74 3.61
C LYS A 190 39.84 8.76 4.10
N ARG A 191 39.63 8.77 5.43
CA ARG A 191 38.28 8.81 6.03
C ARG A 191 37.54 10.09 5.69
N SER A 192 38.20 11.22 5.74
CA SER A 192 37.62 12.53 5.41
C SER A 192 37.11 12.56 3.97
N LEU A 193 37.88 12.00 3.01
CA LEU A 193 37.47 11.90 1.62
C LEU A 193 36.29 10.96 1.40
N ILE A 194 36.28 9.81 2.06
CA ILE A 194 35.16 8.86 2.00
C ILE A 194 33.88 9.53 2.52
N THR A 195 33.93 10.16 3.70
CA THR A 195 32.78 10.84 4.27
C THR A 195 32.27 11.96 3.35
N GLN A 196 33.16 12.69 2.73
CA GLN A 196 32.81 13.75 1.78
C GLN A 196 32.05 13.21 0.57
N PHE A 197 32.56 12.13 -0.08
CA PHE A 197 31.89 11.54 -1.26
C PHE A 197 30.55 10.89 -0.92
N ILE A 198 30.49 10.24 0.25
CA ILE A 198 29.23 9.66 0.72
C ILE A 198 28.20 10.75 1.03
N SER A 199 28.60 11.83 1.73
CA SER A 199 27.68 12.93 2.03
C SER A 199 27.20 13.65 0.76
N GLU A 200 28.07 13.82 -0.24
CA GLU A 200 27.68 14.35 -1.55
C GLU A 200 26.61 13.46 -2.23
N SER A 201 26.82 12.14 -2.19
CA SER A 201 25.87 11.19 -2.77
C SER A 201 24.54 11.15 -2.02
N VAL A 202 24.56 11.25 -0.70
CA VAL A 202 23.33 11.32 0.13
C VAL A 202 22.56 12.62 -0.14
N LEU A 203 23.27 13.76 -0.28
CA LEU A 203 22.65 15.03 -0.64
C LEU A 203 21.98 14.97 -2.03
N LEU A 204 22.66 14.38 -3.01
CA LEU A 204 22.08 14.19 -4.35
C LEU A 204 20.87 13.26 -4.33
N SER A 205 20.94 12.19 -3.55
CA SER A 205 19.80 11.28 -3.33
C SER A 205 18.61 12.00 -2.66
N ALA A 206 18.88 12.86 -1.67
CA ALA A 206 17.84 13.66 -1.02
C ALA A 206 17.20 14.65 -2.00
N PHE A 207 17.99 15.32 -2.81
CA PHE A 207 17.48 16.23 -3.85
C PHE A 207 16.64 15.48 -4.90
N ALA A 208 17.11 14.32 -5.37
CA ALA A 208 16.36 13.47 -6.28
C ALA A 208 15.04 12.98 -5.66
N ALA A 209 15.02 12.64 -4.38
CA ALA A 209 13.80 12.24 -3.66
C ALA A 209 12.79 13.40 -3.58
N VAL A 210 13.23 14.63 -3.34
CA VAL A 210 12.34 15.81 -3.36
C VAL A 210 11.70 15.96 -4.75
N LEU A 211 12.51 15.88 -5.81
CA LEU A 211 11.99 15.95 -7.19
C LEU A 211 11.02 14.82 -7.49
N ALA A 212 11.29 13.60 -7.02
CA ALA A 212 10.41 12.46 -7.19
C ALA A 212 9.07 12.68 -6.48
N VAL A 213 9.07 13.18 -5.24
CA VAL A 213 7.84 13.49 -4.49
C VAL A 213 7.03 14.57 -5.22
N VAL A 214 7.67 15.61 -5.72
CA VAL A 214 7.00 16.66 -6.52
C VAL A 214 6.41 16.06 -7.80
N ALA A 215 7.15 15.25 -8.53
CA ALA A 215 6.67 14.60 -9.75
C ALA A 215 5.45 13.70 -9.46
N VAL A 216 5.48 12.90 -8.38
CA VAL A 216 4.34 12.07 -7.96
C VAL A 216 3.14 12.95 -7.60
N ALA A 217 3.34 14.04 -6.85
CA ALA A 217 2.25 14.96 -6.49
C ALA A 217 1.58 15.60 -7.71
N LEU A 218 2.33 15.88 -8.77
CA LEU A 218 1.80 16.43 -10.04
C LEU A 218 1.03 15.38 -10.86
N VAL A 219 1.49 14.13 -10.87
CA VAL A 219 0.86 13.04 -11.64
C VAL A 219 -0.35 12.44 -10.92
N LEU A 220 -0.36 12.46 -9.59
CA LEU A 220 -1.37 11.81 -8.77
C LEU A 220 -2.82 12.21 -9.09
N PRO A 221 -3.17 13.49 -9.35
CA PRO A 221 -4.54 13.85 -9.72
C PRO A 221 -5.02 13.20 -11.01
N VAL A 222 -4.13 13.13 -12.02
CA VAL A 222 -4.44 12.46 -13.31
C VAL A 222 -4.66 10.97 -13.08
N PHE A 223 -3.81 10.34 -12.29
CA PHE A 223 -3.90 8.92 -11.94
C PHE A 223 -5.19 8.60 -11.17
N ASN A 224 -5.57 9.45 -10.21
CA ASN A 224 -6.82 9.34 -9.47
C ASN A 224 -8.05 9.43 -10.38
N GLY A 225 -8.01 10.31 -11.38
CA GLY A 225 -9.07 10.42 -12.37
C GLY A 225 -9.27 9.14 -13.20
N PHE A 226 -8.17 8.49 -13.61
CA PHE A 226 -8.22 7.21 -14.31
C PHE A 226 -8.76 6.07 -13.47
N LEU A 227 -8.33 5.97 -12.22
CA LEU A 227 -8.72 4.87 -11.32
C LEU A 227 -10.08 5.10 -10.64
N LYS A 228 -10.65 6.31 -10.75
CA LYS A 228 -11.82 6.76 -9.99
C LYS A 228 -11.65 6.51 -8.48
N GLN A 229 -10.45 6.76 -7.96
CA GLN A 229 -10.09 6.61 -6.55
C GLN A 229 -9.43 7.89 -6.03
N HIS A 230 -9.51 8.14 -4.72
CA HIS A 230 -8.85 9.24 -4.06
C HIS A 230 -7.61 8.77 -3.29
N ILE A 231 -6.53 8.46 -4.03
CA ILE A 231 -5.25 8.14 -3.42
C ILE A 231 -4.59 9.45 -2.99
N ILE A 232 -4.23 9.55 -1.73
CA ILE A 232 -3.51 10.70 -1.16
C ILE A 232 -2.19 10.23 -0.56
N ILE A 233 -1.17 11.06 -0.66
CA ILE A 233 0.10 10.84 0.05
C ILE A 233 -0.05 11.49 1.43
N ASP A 234 -0.13 10.67 2.46
CA ASP A 234 -0.15 11.15 3.84
C ASP A 234 1.28 11.50 4.30
N TYR A 235 1.60 12.78 4.19
CA TYR A 235 2.89 13.33 4.65
C TYR A 235 2.99 13.42 6.18
N SER A 236 1.89 13.28 6.91
CA SER A 236 1.88 13.32 8.38
C SER A 236 2.19 11.96 9.00
N ASN A 237 2.13 10.89 8.21
CA ASN A 237 2.40 9.55 8.68
C ASN A 237 3.89 9.35 8.91
N THR A 238 4.30 9.17 10.17
CA THR A 238 5.69 8.94 10.58
C THR A 238 6.33 7.75 9.85
N GLY A 239 5.57 6.70 9.56
CA GLY A 239 6.05 5.53 8.81
C GLY A 239 6.48 5.89 7.38
N ASN A 240 5.72 6.73 6.69
CA ASN A 240 6.04 7.19 5.34
C ASN A 240 7.31 8.05 5.32
N ILE A 241 7.46 8.94 6.32
CA ILE A 241 8.65 9.79 6.47
C ILE A 241 9.89 8.93 6.74
N ILE A 242 9.81 8.00 7.68
CA ILE A 242 10.92 7.08 7.99
C ILE A 242 11.27 6.22 6.77
N GLY A 243 10.27 5.71 6.06
CA GLY A 243 10.47 4.95 4.83
C GLY A 243 11.23 5.75 3.76
N LEU A 244 10.82 7.00 3.52
CA LEU A 244 11.48 7.89 2.57
C LEU A 244 12.93 8.19 2.98
N LEU A 245 13.17 8.52 4.24
CA LEU A 245 14.52 8.77 4.77
C LEU A 245 15.40 7.52 4.64
N THR A 246 14.85 6.34 4.90
CA THR A 246 15.57 5.07 4.73
C THR A 246 15.98 4.85 3.28
N ILE A 247 15.09 5.11 2.32
CA ILE A 247 15.38 5.00 0.89
C ILE A 247 16.48 6.00 0.49
N ILE A 248 16.40 7.25 0.92
CA ILE A 248 17.41 8.27 0.64
C ILE A 248 18.78 7.84 1.15
N LEU A 249 18.86 7.40 2.41
CA LEU A 249 20.12 6.97 3.02
C LEU A 249 20.66 5.70 2.35
N ALA A 250 19.84 4.70 2.12
CA ALA A 250 20.26 3.47 1.47
C ALA A 250 20.78 3.74 0.04
N THR A 251 20.04 4.53 -0.74
CA THR A 251 20.43 4.89 -2.12
C THR A 251 21.71 5.70 -2.13
N GLY A 252 21.84 6.72 -1.27
CA GLY A 252 23.04 7.56 -1.19
C GLY A 252 24.27 6.77 -0.76
N LEU A 253 24.13 5.85 0.22
CA LEU A 253 25.21 4.96 0.66
C LEU A 253 25.60 3.97 -0.43
N LEU A 254 24.66 3.29 -1.08
CA LEU A 254 24.94 2.33 -2.15
C LEU A 254 25.62 3.00 -3.34
N ALA A 255 25.03 4.09 -3.82
CA ALA A 255 25.53 4.81 -4.99
C ALA A 255 26.87 5.49 -4.72
N GLY A 256 27.10 6.01 -3.51
CA GLY A 256 28.32 6.72 -3.12
C GLY A 256 29.47 5.83 -2.68
N SER A 257 29.19 4.59 -2.23
CA SER A 257 30.21 3.71 -1.62
C SER A 257 31.35 3.40 -2.58
N TYR A 258 31.05 2.88 -3.76
CA TYR A 258 32.06 2.47 -4.73
C TYR A 258 32.97 3.63 -5.19
N PRO A 259 32.43 4.79 -5.66
CA PRO A 259 33.26 5.94 -5.99
C PRO A 259 34.11 6.44 -4.81
N ALA A 260 33.54 6.46 -3.59
CA ALA A 260 34.25 6.91 -2.41
C ALA A 260 35.47 6.02 -2.10
N PHE A 261 35.32 4.70 -2.17
CA PHE A 261 36.44 3.78 -1.94
C PHE A 261 37.49 3.87 -3.05
N VAL A 262 37.11 3.90 -4.31
CA VAL A 262 38.02 4.00 -5.46
C VAL A 262 38.80 5.29 -5.41
N LEU A 263 38.13 6.45 -5.32
CA LEU A 263 38.78 7.77 -5.32
C LEU A 263 39.67 7.97 -4.07
N SER A 264 39.26 7.46 -2.91
CA SER A 264 40.07 7.57 -1.69
C SER A 264 41.30 6.69 -1.71
N SER A 265 41.41 5.69 -2.59
CA SER A 265 42.56 4.79 -2.69
C SER A 265 43.68 5.33 -3.59
N PHE A 266 43.45 6.37 -4.43
CA PHE A 266 44.46 6.91 -5.31
C PHE A 266 45.68 7.43 -4.55
N LYS A 267 46.88 7.08 -5.04
CA LYS A 267 48.18 7.56 -4.51
C LYS A 267 48.49 8.94 -5.14
N PRO A 268 48.80 9.99 -4.35
CA PRO A 268 49.04 11.34 -4.85
C PRO A 268 50.14 11.41 -5.92
N VAL A 269 51.22 10.65 -5.72
CA VAL A 269 52.40 10.66 -6.61
C VAL A 269 52.08 10.20 -8.04
N SER A 270 51.25 9.16 -8.20
CA SER A 270 50.87 8.64 -9.52
C SER A 270 49.95 9.60 -10.27
N VAL A 271 49.11 10.33 -9.55
CA VAL A 271 48.14 11.28 -10.15
C VAL A 271 48.79 12.59 -10.59
N LEU A 272 49.79 13.09 -9.82
CA LEU A 272 50.47 14.36 -10.09
C LEU A 272 51.58 14.22 -11.15
N LYS A 273 52.25 13.07 -11.24
CA LYS A 273 53.32 12.82 -12.23
C LYS A 273 52.84 12.55 -13.68
N GLY A 274 51.53 12.37 -13.87
CA GLY A 274 50.98 12.18 -15.23
C GLY A 274 51.61 11.00 -15.97
N THR A 275 51.92 9.88 -15.31
CA THR A 275 52.48 8.70 -15.95
C THR A 275 51.51 8.20 -17.02
N LYS A 276 51.94 8.34 -18.28
CA LYS A 276 51.46 7.52 -19.37
C LYS A 276 51.93 6.07 -19.06
N ASP A 277 51.13 5.31 -18.34
CA ASP A 277 51.28 3.86 -18.32
C ASP A 277 50.79 3.33 -19.64
N ASN A 278 51.75 3.12 -20.57
CA ASN A 278 51.65 2.18 -21.66
C ASN A 278 51.73 0.76 -21.14
N SER A 279 50.78 0.33 -20.38
CA SER A 279 50.53 -1.09 -20.14
C SER A 279 49.13 -1.43 -20.59
N GLY A 280 49.08 -1.90 -21.86
CA GLY A 280 47.94 -2.64 -22.37
C GLY A 280 47.71 -3.82 -21.46
N SER A 281 46.78 -3.66 -20.55
CA SER A 281 46.16 -4.74 -19.76
C SER A 281 44.69 -4.76 -20.07
N ASN A 282 44.32 -5.76 -20.86
CA ASN A 282 42.97 -6.18 -21.14
C ASN A 282 42.17 -6.24 -19.83
N ILE A 283 41.32 -5.28 -19.60
CA ILE A 283 40.25 -5.43 -18.63
C ILE A 283 38.96 -5.60 -19.43
N PHE A 284 38.49 -6.81 -19.44
CA PHE A 284 37.21 -7.22 -20.02
C PHE A 284 36.07 -6.38 -19.47
N TRP A 285 35.25 -5.96 -20.40
CA TRP A 285 33.92 -5.36 -20.18
C TRP A 285 32.92 -6.42 -19.74
#